data_4ad68c70f832468cfb7f1dfdb9939f0c
#
_entry.id   4ad68c70f832468cfb7f1dfdb9939f0c
#
_cell.length_a   1.000
_cell.length_b   1.000
_cell.length_c   1.000
_cell.angle_alpha   90.00
_cell.angle_beta   90.00
_cell.angle_gamma   90.00
#
_symmetry.space_group_name_H-M   'P 1'
#
loop_
_entity.id
_entity.type
_entity.pdbx_description
1 polymer ?
#
loop_
_entity_poly.entity_id
_entity_poly.type
_entity_poly.pdbx_seq_one_letter_code
_entity_poly.pdbx_strand_id
1 'polypeptide(L)'
;LERYKAGEGNGDPNCPGSYVTKDTPPLKLGRWLSNQRTARKGIGTCKVSDEQIHRLEELGVWWDKSSIFEKYFSALKRYKASKGNGDPNCPGGYVTKDTPPLQLGFWLASQRRAKRGIGTHKILVEQIHRLEELGVWWDKSEIWDVYFSALERYKADEGKGDPNCSVNY
;
A
#
# COMPACT_ATOMS: atom_id res chain seq x y z
N LEU A 1 19.49 9.17 -4.70
CA LEU A 1 18.07 8.81 -4.53
C LEU A 1 17.16 9.57 -5.50
N GLU A 2 17.34 10.86 -5.70
CA GLU A 2 16.52 11.69 -6.62
C GLU A 2 16.47 11.11 -8.03
N ARG A 3 17.63 10.75 -8.61
CA ARG A 3 17.67 10.10 -9.93
C ARG A 3 16.94 8.77 -9.97
N TYR A 4 17.07 7.95 -8.92
CA TYR A 4 16.32 6.71 -8.81
C TYR A 4 14.82 6.99 -8.74
N LYS A 5 14.40 7.93 -7.87
CA LYS A 5 13.01 8.36 -7.70
C LYS A 5 12.40 8.83 -9.02
N ALA A 6 13.14 9.64 -9.80
CA ALA A 6 12.66 10.17 -11.08
C ALA A 6 12.58 9.13 -12.21
N GLY A 7 13.40 8.09 -12.15
CA GLY A 7 13.48 7.04 -13.16
C GLY A 7 12.90 5.70 -12.70
N GLU A 8 13.78 4.78 -12.34
CA GLU A 8 13.41 3.38 -11.99
C GLU A 8 12.50 3.28 -10.76
N GLY A 9 12.54 4.27 -9.85
CA GLY A 9 11.68 4.34 -8.65
C GLY A 9 10.25 4.80 -8.93
N ASN A 10 9.98 5.28 -10.12
CA ASN A 10 8.64 5.71 -10.53
C ASN A 10 7.96 6.67 -9.52
N GLY A 11 8.74 7.61 -8.99
CA GLY A 11 8.33 8.56 -7.94
C GLY A 11 8.61 8.11 -6.50
N ASP A 12 9.02 6.85 -6.28
CA ASP A 12 9.39 6.32 -4.96
C ASP A 12 10.93 6.29 -4.80
N PRO A 13 11.50 6.95 -3.79
CA PRO A 13 12.94 6.94 -3.51
C PRO A 13 13.40 5.65 -2.82
N ASN A 14 12.49 4.79 -2.40
CA ASN A 14 12.78 3.61 -1.56
C ASN A 14 13.23 2.41 -2.40
N CYS A 15 14.46 2.51 -2.94
CA CYS A 15 15.03 1.47 -3.78
C CYS A 15 15.21 0.12 -3.03
N PRO A 16 15.16 -1.02 -3.75
CA PRO A 16 15.48 -2.33 -3.20
C PRO A 16 16.86 -2.38 -2.58
N GLY A 17 17.07 -3.20 -1.53
CA GLY A 17 18.35 -3.31 -0.83
C GLY A 17 19.52 -3.74 -1.72
N SER A 18 19.26 -4.44 -2.82
CA SER A 18 20.23 -4.88 -3.82
C SER A 18 20.52 -3.83 -4.91
N TYR A 19 19.78 -2.70 -4.93
CA TYR A 19 19.91 -1.71 -6.00
C TYR A 19 21.31 -1.06 -6.04
N VAL A 20 21.89 -1.04 -7.22
CA VAL A 20 23.17 -0.40 -7.54
C VAL A 20 22.94 0.59 -8.68
N THR A 21 23.50 1.80 -8.55
CA THR A 21 23.36 2.83 -9.59
C THR A 21 24.15 2.47 -10.84
N LYS A 22 23.78 3.06 -11.98
CA LYS A 22 24.51 2.95 -13.26
C LYS A 22 25.65 3.97 -13.36
N ASP A 23 25.95 4.71 -12.29
CA ASP A 23 27.03 5.69 -12.24
C ASP A 23 28.42 5.03 -12.33
N THR A 24 29.44 5.84 -12.63
CA THR A 24 30.83 5.40 -12.63
C THR A 24 31.62 6.24 -11.62
N PRO A 25 32.04 5.68 -10.48
CA PRO A 25 31.83 4.30 -10.02
C PRO A 25 30.39 4.02 -9.57
N PRO A 26 29.90 2.75 -9.65
CA PRO A 26 28.56 2.38 -9.26
C PRO A 26 28.37 2.47 -7.75
N LEU A 27 27.24 3.01 -7.29
CA LEU A 27 26.90 3.18 -5.88
C LEU A 27 25.90 2.11 -5.42
N LYS A 28 26.20 1.40 -4.34
CA LYS A 28 25.29 0.42 -3.70
C LYS A 28 24.18 1.16 -2.92
N LEU A 29 23.32 1.88 -3.65
CA LEU A 29 22.35 2.81 -3.09
C LEU A 29 21.35 2.12 -2.18
N GLY A 30 20.84 0.94 -2.53
CA GLY A 30 19.91 0.17 -1.71
C GLY A 30 20.50 -0.22 -0.36
N ARG A 31 21.76 -0.68 -0.35
CA ARG A 31 22.47 -1.01 0.89
C ARG A 31 22.72 0.23 1.76
N TRP A 32 23.11 1.34 1.12
CA TRP A 32 23.32 2.60 1.82
C TRP A 32 22.02 3.06 2.52
N LEU A 33 20.88 3.02 1.83
CA LEU A 33 19.59 3.39 2.40
C LEU A 33 19.17 2.46 3.56
N SER A 34 19.46 1.17 3.44
CA SER A 34 19.25 0.21 4.53
C SER A 34 20.10 0.55 5.75
N ASN A 35 21.36 0.96 5.55
CA ASN A 35 22.24 1.40 6.64
C ASN A 35 21.73 2.69 7.32
N GLN A 36 21.18 3.65 6.55
CA GLN A 36 20.58 4.85 7.15
C GLN A 36 19.39 4.49 8.06
N ARG A 37 18.55 3.53 7.64
CA ARG A 37 17.43 3.03 8.47
C ARG A 37 17.91 2.37 9.76
N THR A 38 18.99 1.63 9.69
CA THR A 38 19.61 0.97 10.85
C THR A 38 20.24 2.00 11.79
N ALA A 39 20.94 3.00 11.24
CA ALA A 39 21.55 4.08 12.00
C ALA A 39 20.50 4.92 12.77
N ARG A 40 19.37 5.23 12.15
CA ARG A 40 18.25 5.93 12.83
C ARG A 40 17.71 5.16 14.04
N LYS A 41 17.74 3.85 14.01
CA LYS A 41 17.33 2.99 15.14
C LYS A 41 18.39 2.92 16.26
N GLY A 42 19.51 3.61 16.12
CA GLY A 42 20.63 3.53 17.05
C GLY A 42 21.40 2.22 17.01
N ILE A 43 21.23 1.42 15.95
CA ILE A 43 21.87 0.13 15.78
C ILE A 43 23.15 0.29 14.93
N GLY A 44 24.29 -0.18 15.43
CA GLY A 44 25.58 -0.11 14.74
C GLY A 44 26.38 1.16 15.05
N THR A 45 27.48 1.36 14.31
CA THR A 45 28.45 2.47 14.53
C THR A 45 28.12 3.71 13.73
N CYS A 46 27.30 3.60 12.70
CA CYS A 46 26.88 4.74 11.88
C CYS A 46 25.82 5.56 12.61
N LYS A 47 25.97 6.88 12.53
CA LYS A 47 24.95 7.83 13.03
C LYS A 47 24.41 8.62 11.85
N VAL A 48 23.14 8.97 11.89
CA VAL A 48 22.48 9.86 10.95
C VAL A 48 22.02 11.10 11.73
N SER A 49 22.34 12.29 11.22
CA SER A 49 21.94 13.55 11.87
C SER A 49 20.48 13.88 11.58
N ASP A 50 19.87 14.74 12.41
CA ASP A 50 18.50 15.21 12.22
C ASP A 50 18.31 15.92 10.89
N GLU A 51 19.29 16.70 10.44
CA GLU A 51 19.28 17.33 9.12
C GLU A 51 19.26 16.28 7.98
N GLN A 52 20.06 15.23 8.09
CA GLN A 52 20.07 14.13 7.11
C GLN A 52 18.75 13.35 7.12
N ILE A 53 18.17 13.14 8.31
CA ILE A 53 16.85 12.53 8.46
C ILE A 53 15.81 13.37 7.72
N HIS A 54 15.76 14.68 8.01
CA HIS A 54 14.81 15.61 7.39
C HIS A 54 14.90 15.62 5.87
N ARG A 55 16.11 15.71 5.31
CA ARG A 55 16.33 15.66 3.85
C ARG A 55 15.86 14.35 3.21
N LEU A 56 16.01 13.22 3.91
CA LEU A 56 15.52 11.94 3.42
C LEU A 56 13.98 11.83 3.51
N GLU A 57 13.38 12.43 4.54
CA GLU A 57 11.91 12.51 4.69
C GLU A 57 11.28 13.41 3.63
N GLU A 58 11.86 14.56 3.32
CA GLU A 58 11.43 15.43 2.22
C GLU A 58 11.47 14.71 0.87
N LEU A 59 12.47 13.86 0.67
CA LEU A 59 12.57 13.03 -0.53
C LEU A 59 11.49 11.93 -0.57
N GLY A 60 10.87 11.60 0.57
CA GLY A 60 9.84 10.57 0.72
C GLY A 60 10.38 9.21 1.18
N VAL A 61 11.58 9.19 1.79
CA VAL A 61 12.14 7.97 2.37
C VAL A 61 11.36 7.58 3.61
N TRP A 62 10.89 6.35 3.66
CA TRP A 62 10.31 5.79 4.87
C TRP A 62 11.37 5.06 5.71
N TRP A 63 11.21 5.09 7.03
CA TRP A 63 12.21 4.59 7.96
C TRP A 63 11.90 3.19 8.51
N ASP A 64 10.64 2.84 8.60
CA ASP A 64 10.18 1.53 9.09
C ASP A 64 8.96 1.02 8.30
N LYS A 65 8.61 -0.23 8.53
CA LYS A 65 7.48 -0.86 7.84
C LYS A 65 6.11 -0.35 8.33
N SER A 66 6.04 0.15 9.56
CA SER A 66 4.78 0.69 10.09
C SER A 66 4.43 2.01 9.44
N SER A 67 5.41 2.89 9.20
CA SER A 67 5.19 4.15 8.49
C SER A 67 4.73 3.95 7.05
N ILE A 68 5.19 2.88 6.38
CA ILE A 68 4.68 2.50 5.05
C ILE A 68 3.21 2.11 5.15
N PHE A 69 2.88 1.23 6.09
CA PHE A 69 1.52 0.78 6.28
C PHE A 69 0.58 1.97 6.50
N GLU A 70 0.93 2.89 7.42
CA GLU A 70 0.12 4.09 7.71
C GLU A 70 -0.10 4.98 6.49
N LYS A 71 0.94 5.18 5.68
CA LYS A 71 0.85 5.96 4.44
C LYS A 71 -0.15 5.36 3.45
N TYR A 72 -0.05 4.05 3.20
CA TYR A 72 -0.96 3.35 2.29
C TYR A 72 -2.37 3.20 2.88
N PHE A 73 -2.47 2.94 4.18
CA PHE A 73 -3.76 2.85 4.88
C PHE A 73 -4.53 4.17 4.84
N SER A 74 -3.84 5.29 5.06
CA SER A 74 -4.42 6.63 4.92
C SER A 74 -4.88 6.91 3.48
N ALA A 75 -4.11 6.50 2.49
CA ALA A 75 -4.49 6.61 1.09
C ALA A 75 -5.71 5.74 0.77
N LEU A 76 -5.81 4.54 1.34
CA LEU A 76 -6.95 3.65 1.17
C LEU A 76 -8.23 4.24 1.79
N LYS A 77 -8.14 4.88 2.96
CA LYS A 77 -9.27 5.61 3.55
C LYS A 77 -9.76 6.72 2.63
N ARG A 78 -8.86 7.52 2.05
CA ARG A 78 -9.22 8.57 1.09
C ARG A 78 -9.84 7.99 -0.17
N TYR A 79 -9.32 6.87 -0.68
CA TYR A 79 -9.91 6.18 -1.83
C TYR A 79 -11.34 5.75 -1.52
N LYS A 80 -11.57 5.06 -0.39
CA LYS A 80 -12.92 4.64 0.05
C LYS A 80 -13.89 5.83 0.10
N ALA A 81 -13.47 6.95 0.68
CA ALA A 81 -14.33 8.14 0.85
C ALA A 81 -14.62 8.87 -0.47
N SER A 82 -13.81 8.71 -1.51
CA SER A 82 -13.93 9.48 -2.76
C SER A 82 -14.29 8.60 -3.96
N LYS A 83 -13.30 7.86 -4.47
CA LYS A 83 -13.45 7.07 -5.70
C LYS A 83 -14.04 5.69 -5.50
N GLY A 84 -13.93 5.15 -4.29
CA GLY A 84 -14.43 3.83 -3.94
C GLY A 84 -15.92 3.80 -3.63
N ASN A 85 -16.59 4.93 -3.58
CA ASN A 85 -18.03 5.02 -3.21
C ASN A 85 -18.37 4.22 -1.94
N GLY A 86 -17.51 4.29 -0.92
CA GLY A 86 -17.63 3.52 0.30
C GLY A 86 -16.92 2.16 0.28
N ASP A 87 -16.43 1.69 -0.87
CA ASP A 87 -15.64 0.45 -0.99
C ASP A 87 -14.13 0.75 -0.97
N PRO A 88 -13.35 0.18 -0.03
CA PRO A 88 -11.90 0.33 0.00
C PRO A 88 -11.17 -0.57 -1.02
N ASN A 89 -11.85 -1.48 -1.68
CA ASN A 89 -11.24 -2.53 -2.49
C ASN A 89 -10.86 -2.04 -3.90
N CYS A 90 -9.86 -1.16 -3.97
CA CYS A 90 -9.42 -0.57 -5.22
C CYS A 90 -8.89 -1.62 -6.22
N PRO A 91 -9.01 -1.36 -7.55
CA PRO A 91 -8.45 -2.21 -8.59
C PRO A 91 -6.94 -2.42 -8.44
N GLY A 92 -6.43 -3.58 -8.83
CA GLY A 92 -5.01 -3.95 -8.67
C GLY A 92 -4.00 -2.98 -9.30
N GLY A 93 -4.39 -2.30 -10.39
CA GLY A 93 -3.58 -1.27 -11.06
C GLY A 93 -3.79 0.15 -10.53
N TYR A 94 -4.59 0.37 -9.48
CA TYR A 94 -4.88 1.72 -9.01
C TYR A 94 -3.67 2.41 -8.40
N VAL A 95 -3.38 3.62 -8.91
CA VAL A 95 -2.30 4.50 -8.44
C VAL A 95 -2.91 5.80 -7.94
N THR A 96 -2.47 6.28 -6.78
CA THR A 96 -2.96 7.54 -6.21
C THR A 96 -2.42 8.75 -6.99
N LYS A 97 -3.06 9.90 -6.80
CA LYS A 97 -2.55 11.20 -7.33
C LYS A 97 -1.60 11.91 -6.36
N ASP A 98 -1.19 11.24 -5.29
CA ASP A 98 -0.24 11.80 -4.31
C ASP A 98 1.14 12.06 -4.94
N THR A 99 1.95 12.87 -4.29
CA THR A 99 3.34 13.10 -4.68
C THR A 99 4.27 12.66 -3.53
N PRO A 100 5.02 11.57 -3.69
CA PRO A 100 5.03 10.66 -4.84
C PRO A 100 3.75 9.79 -4.93
N PRO A 101 3.37 9.33 -6.14
CA PRO A 101 2.20 8.49 -6.33
C PRO A 101 2.36 7.12 -5.64
N LEU A 102 1.29 6.59 -5.09
CA LEU A 102 1.28 5.30 -4.40
C LEU A 102 0.61 4.23 -5.24
N GLN A 103 1.27 3.10 -5.42
CA GLN A 103 0.75 1.89 -6.07
C GLN A 103 -0.26 1.19 -5.13
N LEU A 104 -1.41 1.82 -4.87
CA LEU A 104 -2.35 1.41 -3.82
C LEU A 104 -2.95 0.03 -4.09
N GLY A 105 -3.34 -0.24 -5.34
CA GLY A 105 -3.91 -1.53 -5.74
C GLY A 105 -2.91 -2.67 -5.58
N PHE A 106 -1.65 -2.46 -5.99
CA PHE A 106 -0.58 -3.46 -5.81
C PHE A 106 -0.27 -3.70 -4.32
N TRP A 107 -0.22 -2.62 -3.52
CA TRP A 107 -0.02 -2.75 -2.09
C TRP A 107 -1.13 -3.59 -1.43
N LEU A 108 -2.40 -3.31 -1.75
CA LEU A 108 -3.54 -4.05 -1.20
C LEU A 108 -3.50 -5.53 -1.61
N ALA A 109 -3.15 -5.82 -2.85
CA ALA A 109 -2.92 -7.20 -3.31
C ALA A 109 -1.79 -7.89 -2.53
N SER A 110 -0.71 -7.16 -2.20
CA SER A 110 0.39 -7.68 -1.38
C SER A 110 -0.05 -7.98 0.06
N GLN A 111 -0.93 -7.15 0.67
CA GLN A 111 -1.49 -7.45 1.99
C GLN A 111 -2.33 -8.74 1.97
N ARG A 112 -3.17 -8.93 0.93
CA ARG A 112 -3.95 -10.16 0.74
C ARG A 112 -3.08 -11.41 0.61
N ARG A 113 -1.98 -11.32 -0.13
CA ARG A 113 -0.99 -12.41 -0.25
C ARG A 113 -0.31 -12.70 1.08
N ALA A 114 0.07 -11.66 1.84
CA ALA A 114 0.72 -11.78 3.13
C ALA A 114 -0.19 -12.46 4.18
N LYS A 115 -1.49 -12.13 4.21
CA LYS A 115 -2.48 -12.80 5.09
C LYS A 115 -2.59 -14.30 4.77
N ARG A 116 -2.49 -14.67 3.51
CA ARG A 116 -2.50 -16.08 3.07
C ARG A 116 -1.16 -16.80 3.26
N GLY A 117 -0.14 -16.13 3.83
CA GLY A 117 1.20 -16.70 4.02
C GLY A 117 2.01 -16.85 2.72
N ILE A 118 1.62 -16.18 1.64
CA ILE A 118 2.29 -16.27 0.35
C ILE A 118 3.37 -15.18 0.24
N GLY A 119 4.61 -15.59 0.06
CA GLY A 119 5.77 -14.71 -0.09
C GLY A 119 6.48 -14.41 1.23
N THR A 120 7.42 -13.46 1.19
CA THR A 120 8.27 -13.09 2.34
C THR A 120 7.69 -11.93 3.17
N HIS A 121 6.71 -11.23 2.66
CA HIS A 121 6.03 -10.15 3.38
C HIS A 121 5.10 -10.73 4.45
N LYS A 122 5.20 -10.19 5.67
CA LYS A 122 4.31 -10.55 6.78
C LYS A 122 3.47 -9.33 7.15
N ILE A 123 2.19 -9.56 7.37
CA ILE A 123 1.24 -8.58 7.89
C ILE A 123 1.00 -8.85 9.37
N LEU A 124 0.90 -7.80 10.19
CA LEU A 124 0.62 -7.93 11.62
C LEU A 124 -0.89 -8.12 11.85
N VAL A 125 -1.25 -8.82 12.93
CA VAL A 125 -2.65 -9.06 13.30
C VAL A 125 -3.42 -7.76 13.46
N GLU A 126 -2.83 -6.75 14.11
CA GLU A 126 -3.41 -5.40 14.23
C GLU A 126 -3.69 -4.75 12.86
N GLN A 127 -2.77 -4.91 11.90
CA GLN A 127 -2.96 -4.37 10.55
C GLN A 127 -4.08 -5.10 9.81
N ILE A 128 -4.24 -6.41 10.02
CA ILE A 128 -5.35 -7.19 9.47
C ILE A 128 -6.67 -6.64 10.01
N HIS A 129 -6.82 -6.51 11.34
CA HIS A 129 -8.05 -5.97 11.94
C HIS A 129 -8.41 -4.58 11.41
N ARG A 130 -7.45 -3.68 11.31
CA ARG A 130 -7.68 -2.33 10.79
C ARG A 130 -8.15 -2.32 9.33
N LEU A 131 -7.67 -3.25 8.51
CA LEU A 131 -8.12 -3.40 7.13
C LEU A 131 -9.52 -4.02 7.07
N GLU A 132 -9.84 -4.97 7.94
CA GLU A 132 -11.18 -5.57 8.07
C GLU A 132 -12.22 -4.53 8.53
N GLU A 133 -11.91 -3.72 9.54
CA GLU A 133 -12.76 -2.61 9.99
C GLU A 133 -12.99 -1.58 8.87
N LEU A 134 -12.02 -1.39 7.99
CA LEU A 134 -12.19 -0.53 6.83
C LEU A 134 -13.10 -1.15 5.75
N GLY A 135 -13.35 -2.46 5.79
CA GLY A 135 -14.16 -3.20 4.82
C GLY A 135 -13.34 -3.85 3.70
N VAL A 136 -12.06 -4.09 3.93
CA VAL A 136 -11.23 -4.83 2.98
C VAL A 136 -11.57 -6.31 3.04
N TRP A 137 -12.00 -6.86 1.91
CA TRP A 137 -12.15 -8.32 1.76
C TRP A 137 -10.81 -8.97 1.39
N TRP A 138 -10.63 -10.23 1.79
CA TRP A 138 -9.36 -10.96 1.63
C TRP A 138 -9.36 -11.98 0.49
N ASP A 139 -10.51 -12.53 0.17
CA ASP A 139 -10.67 -13.46 -0.94
C ASP A 139 -11.97 -13.24 -1.73
N LYS A 140 -12.14 -14.01 -2.82
CA LYS A 140 -13.30 -13.85 -3.70
C LYS A 140 -14.61 -14.40 -3.12
N SER A 141 -14.54 -15.30 -2.14
CA SER A 141 -15.74 -15.84 -1.50
C SER A 141 -16.44 -14.78 -0.67
N GLU A 142 -15.65 -13.95 0.05
CA GLU A 142 -16.18 -12.80 0.81
C GLU A 142 -16.90 -11.80 -0.11
N ILE A 143 -16.41 -11.60 -1.34
CA ILE A 143 -17.08 -10.75 -2.34
C ILE A 143 -18.42 -11.34 -2.73
N TRP A 144 -18.46 -12.64 -2.97
CA TRP A 144 -19.69 -13.32 -3.38
C TRP A 144 -20.81 -13.13 -2.33
N ASP A 145 -20.47 -13.34 -1.05
CA ASP A 145 -21.43 -13.17 0.07
C ASP A 145 -21.95 -11.72 0.17
N VAL A 146 -21.06 -10.73 -0.05
CA VAL A 146 -21.46 -9.31 -0.06
C VAL A 146 -22.45 -9.01 -1.18
N TYR A 147 -22.16 -9.44 -2.41
CA TYR A 147 -23.04 -9.24 -3.55
C TYR A 147 -24.33 -10.05 -3.44
N PHE A 148 -24.25 -11.27 -2.92
CA PHE A 148 -25.41 -12.12 -2.70
C PHE A 148 -26.36 -11.48 -1.68
N SER A 149 -25.83 -10.98 -0.55
CA SER A 149 -26.64 -10.27 0.44
C SER A 149 -27.24 -8.97 -0.10
N ALA A 150 -26.52 -8.27 -0.98
CA ALA A 150 -27.06 -7.09 -1.67
C ALA A 150 -28.19 -7.46 -2.63
N LEU A 151 -28.06 -8.58 -3.35
CA LEU A 151 -29.09 -9.10 -4.24
C LEU A 151 -30.34 -9.55 -3.49
N GLU A 152 -30.17 -10.18 -2.31
CA GLU A 152 -31.31 -10.55 -1.44
C GLU A 152 -32.08 -9.31 -0.96
N ARG A 153 -31.36 -8.24 -0.56
CA ARG A 153 -32.00 -6.95 -0.20
C ARG A 153 -32.71 -6.32 -1.38
N TYR A 154 -32.06 -6.25 -2.55
CA TYR A 154 -32.69 -5.75 -3.76
C TYR A 154 -34.00 -6.51 -4.07
N LYS A 155 -33.95 -7.85 -4.04
CA LYS A 155 -35.12 -8.69 -4.25
C LYS A 155 -36.26 -8.38 -3.28
N ALA A 156 -35.95 -8.14 -2.00
CA ALA A 156 -36.94 -7.85 -0.97
C ALA A 156 -37.58 -6.45 -1.13
N ASP A 157 -36.77 -5.45 -1.44
CA ASP A 157 -37.16 -4.05 -1.40
C ASP A 157 -37.56 -3.50 -2.79
N GLU A 158 -36.62 -3.48 -3.72
CA GLU A 158 -36.77 -2.81 -5.01
C GLU A 158 -37.19 -3.76 -6.15
N GLY A 159 -36.70 -5.00 -6.11
CA GLY A 159 -36.98 -6.02 -7.12
C GLY A 159 -38.38 -6.65 -7.03
N LYS A 160 -39.18 -6.31 -6.01
CA LYS A 160 -40.53 -6.86 -5.78
C LYS A 160 -40.58 -8.39 -5.95
N GLY A 161 -39.55 -9.07 -5.45
CA GLY A 161 -39.40 -10.51 -5.52
C GLY A 161 -38.62 -11.03 -6.73
N ASP A 162 -38.25 -10.19 -7.70
CA ASP A 162 -37.38 -10.54 -8.82
C ASP A 162 -35.90 -10.21 -8.48
N PRO A 163 -34.96 -11.18 -8.52
CA PRO A 163 -33.55 -10.93 -8.29
C PRO A 163 -32.82 -10.37 -9.53
N ASN A 164 -33.46 -10.24 -10.67
CA ASN A 164 -32.81 -9.78 -11.91
C ASN A 164 -32.74 -8.24 -11.93
N CYS A 165 -31.73 -7.68 -11.25
CA CYS A 165 -31.49 -6.24 -11.26
C CYS A 165 -31.05 -5.75 -12.65
N SER A 166 -31.35 -4.49 -12.97
CA SER A 166 -30.86 -3.86 -14.19
C SER A 166 -29.35 -3.70 -14.16
N VAL A 167 -28.70 -3.62 -15.31
CA VAL A 167 -27.23 -3.44 -15.44
C VAL A 167 -26.69 -2.16 -14.80
N ASN A 168 -27.55 -1.23 -14.42
CA ASN A 168 -27.19 0.06 -13.78
C ASN A 168 -27.45 0.10 -12.27
N TYR A 169 -27.78 -1.03 -11.67
CA TYR A 169 -28.04 -1.12 -10.24
C TYR A 169 -26.79 -1.45 -9.43
#